data_19f9be51ef0b89240792077fd328556d
#
_entry.id   19f9be51ef0b89240792077fd328556d
#
_cell.length_a   1.000
_cell.length_b   1.000
_cell.length_c   1.000
_cell.angle_alpha   90.00
_cell.angle_beta   90.00
_cell.angle_gamma   90.00
#
_symmetry.space_group_name_H-M   'P 1'
#
loop_
_entity.id
_entity.type
_entity.pdbx_description
1 polymer ?
#
loop_
_entity_poly.entity_id
_entity_poly.type
_entity_poly.pdbx_seq_one_letter_code
_entity_poly.pdbx_strand_id
1 'polypeptide(L)'
;PESAKTVKQAIAQRALEGFVKSVGKEFKKGITAQVVYVDEGAADNIESTLRFLLSPRSAYVSGQVIRVSKADVVKVDWNQPLAGKTALVTGASRGIGEAIAHVLARDGAHVICLDVPQQQADLDRVAAEIGGSALGLDITAADAGEKIKAAAAKQGGLDIIVHNAGITRDKTLANMKPELWDLVININLSAAERINDYLLANDGLNENGRIVCVSSISGIAGNLGQTNYAASKACLLYTSPSPRD
;
A
#
# COMPACT_ATOMS: atom_id res chain seq x y z
N PRO A 1 4.02 -17.42 15.63
CA PRO A 1 3.24 -18.63 15.94
C PRO A 1 3.42 -19.74 14.90
N GLU A 2 3.59 -19.37 13.62
CA GLU A 2 3.66 -20.32 12.49
C GLU A 2 4.97 -21.14 12.53
N SER A 3 6.08 -20.56 12.97
CA SER A 3 7.36 -21.23 13.15
C SER A 3 7.57 -21.85 14.55
N ALA A 4 6.53 -21.86 15.39
CA ALA A 4 6.64 -22.38 16.74
C ALA A 4 6.89 -23.90 16.76
N LYS A 5 7.88 -24.34 17.55
CA LYS A 5 8.28 -25.76 17.64
C LYS A 5 7.30 -26.63 18.46
N THR A 6 6.42 -26.03 19.24
CA THR A 6 5.41 -26.74 20.05
C THR A 6 4.08 -26.00 20.04
N VAL A 7 2.98 -26.75 20.25
CA VAL A 7 1.62 -26.18 20.36
C VAL A 7 1.56 -25.15 21.50
N LYS A 8 2.18 -25.45 22.65
CA LYS A 8 2.22 -24.51 23.79
C LYS A 8 2.89 -23.18 23.42
N GLN A 9 3.97 -23.23 22.65
CA GLN A 9 4.67 -22.03 22.19
C GLN A 9 3.81 -21.27 21.17
N ALA A 10 3.17 -21.96 20.23
CA ALA A 10 2.28 -21.33 19.26
C ALA A 10 1.12 -20.60 19.95
N ILE A 11 0.48 -21.22 20.95
CA ILE A 11 -0.61 -20.61 21.72
C ILE A 11 -0.12 -19.38 22.48
N ALA A 12 1.01 -19.47 23.17
CA ALA A 12 1.58 -18.35 23.92
C ALA A 12 1.92 -17.17 23.01
N GLN A 13 2.53 -17.41 21.85
CA GLN A 13 2.83 -16.37 20.88
C GLN A 13 1.53 -15.75 20.32
N ARG A 14 0.53 -16.58 19.99
CA ARG A 14 -0.75 -16.07 19.48
C ARG A 14 -1.49 -15.19 20.49
N ALA A 15 -1.37 -15.49 21.79
CA ALA A 15 -1.96 -14.67 22.85
C ALA A 15 -1.42 -13.23 22.85
N LEU A 16 -0.15 -13.01 22.46
CA LEU A 16 0.44 -11.67 22.35
C LEU A 16 -0.28 -10.79 21.32
N GLU A 17 -0.83 -11.36 20.28
CA GLU A 17 -1.58 -10.60 19.26
C GLU A 17 -2.88 -10.02 19.81
N GLY A 18 -3.61 -10.80 20.62
CA GLY A 18 -4.78 -10.31 21.34
C GLY A 18 -4.42 -9.27 22.40
N PHE A 19 -3.37 -9.55 23.18
CA PHE A 19 -2.84 -8.65 24.19
C PHE A 19 -2.48 -7.27 23.61
N VAL A 20 -1.67 -7.22 22.57
CA VAL A 20 -1.21 -5.94 21.99
C VAL A 20 -2.36 -5.12 21.40
N LYS A 21 -3.37 -5.79 20.84
CA LYS A 21 -4.59 -5.11 20.34
C LYS A 21 -5.37 -4.45 21.47
N SER A 22 -5.47 -5.09 22.64
CA SER A 22 -6.11 -4.54 23.82
C SER A 22 -5.30 -3.38 24.39
N VAL A 23 -3.99 -3.55 24.56
CA VAL A 23 -3.09 -2.50 25.03
C VAL A 23 -3.17 -1.26 24.15
N GLY A 24 -3.17 -1.43 22.82
CA GLY A 24 -3.31 -0.33 21.87
C GLY A 24 -4.64 0.43 21.95
N LYS A 25 -5.70 -0.19 22.51
CA LYS A 25 -6.99 0.48 22.76
C LYS A 25 -7.04 1.13 24.15
N GLU A 26 -6.38 0.56 25.13
CA GLU A 26 -6.38 1.02 26.51
C GLU A 26 -5.44 2.22 26.72
N PHE A 27 -4.26 2.18 26.12
CA PHE A 27 -3.33 3.29 26.17
C PHE A 27 -3.83 4.43 25.28
N LYS A 28 -3.86 5.62 25.85
CA LYS A 28 -4.33 6.85 25.23
C LYS A 28 -3.16 7.82 25.03
N LYS A 29 -3.43 9.03 24.63
CA LYS A 29 -2.44 10.12 24.46
C LYS A 29 -1.35 9.83 23.44
N GLY A 30 -1.70 9.12 22.35
CA GLY A 30 -0.76 8.82 21.25
C GLY A 30 0.19 7.68 21.52
N ILE A 31 0.03 6.92 22.64
CA ILE A 31 0.83 5.72 22.88
C ILE A 31 0.34 4.61 21.96
N THR A 32 1.24 3.99 21.24
CA THR A 32 0.98 2.86 20.34
C THR A 32 1.59 1.58 20.89
N ALA A 33 1.02 0.43 20.54
CA ALA A 33 1.51 -0.88 20.94
C ALA A 33 1.47 -1.84 19.74
N GLN A 34 2.57 -2.52 19.46
CA GLN A 34 2.72 -3.50 18.40
C GLN A 34 3.41 -4.75 18.90
N VAL A 35 3.23 -5.86 18.19
CA VAL A 35 4.06 -7.05 18.36
C VAL A 35 4.90 -7.26 17.12
N VAL A 36 6.19 -7.48 17.30
CA VAL A 36 7.12 -7.78 16.21
C VAL A 36 7.65 -9.20 16.41
N TYR A 37 7.33 -10.09 15.47
CA TYR A 37 7.95 -11.40 15.40
C TYR A 37 9.22 -11.31 14.55
N VAL A 38 10.33 -11.77 15.11
CA VAL A 38 11.63 -11.80 14.42
C VAL A 38 12.01 -13.26 14.23
N ASP A 39 12.22 -13.67 13.00
CA ASP A 39 12.64 -15.03 12.68
C ASP A 39 14.06 -15.30 13.20
N GLU A 40 14.38 -16.57 13.43
CA GLU A 40 15.72 -16.98 13.86
C GLU A 40 16.77 -16.52 12.82
N GLY A 41 17.78 -15.78 13.28
CA GLY A 41 18.82 -15.20 12.45
C GLY A 41 18.43 -13.92 11.68
N ALA A 42 17.26 -13.32 11.97
CA ALA A 42 16.81 -12.07 11.36
C ALA A 42 17.01 -10.83 12.28
N ALA A 43 17.82 -10.94 13.33
CA ALA A 43 18.03 -9.84 14.28
C ALA A 43 18.58 -8.57 13.61
N ASP A 44 19.47 -8.70 12.63
CA ASP A 44 20.06 -7.57 11.91
C ASP A 44 19.07 -6.89 10.94
N ASN A 45 17.95 -7.55 10.64
CA ASN A 45 16.91 -7.02 9.74
C ASN A 45 15.86 -6.15 10.46
N ILE A 46 15.92 -6.02 11.78
CA ILE A 46 14.90 -5.33 12.58
C ILE A 46 15.02 -3.80 12.52
N GLU A 47 16.15 -3.25 12.11
CA GLU A 47 16.47 -1.82 12.23
C GLU A 47 15.42 -0.93 11.58
N SER A 48 15.02 -1.20 10.34
CA SER A 48 14.02 -0.39 9.62
C SER A 48 12.67 -0.38 10.33
N THR A 49 12.25 -1.54 10.84
CA THR A 49 11.01 -1.70 11.59
C THR A 49 11.04 -0.89 12.88
N LEU A 50 12.13 -0.99 13.66
CA LEU A 50 12.28 -0.24 14.90
C LEU A 50 12.34 1.27 14.65
N ARG A 51 13.10 1.73 13.64
CA ARG A 51 13.15 3.15 13.27
C ARG A 51 11.78 3.70 12.92
N PHE A 52 10.96 2.94 12.21
CA PHE A 52 9.59 3.34 11.92
C PHE A 52 8.72 3.36 13.18
N LEU A 53 8.68 2.26 13.95
CA LEU A 53 7.80 2.11 15.11
C LEU A 53 8.14 3.05 16.27
N LEU A 54 9.40 3.41 16.44
CA LEU A 54 9.88 4.33 17.48
C LEU A 54 9.89 5.80 17.02
N SER A 55 9.34 6.10 15.86
CA SER A 55 9.27 7.46 15.31
C SER A 55 7.82 7.97 15.27
N PRO A 56 7.61 9.31 15.18
CA PRO A 56 6.28 9.90 14.97
C PRO A 56 5.57 9.41 13.70
N ARG A 57 6.30 8.83 12.75
CA ARG A 57 5.75 8.28 11.49
C ARG A 57 4.74 7.15 11.73
N SER A 58 4.85 6.42 12.85
CA SER A 58 3.96 5.33 13.24
C SER A 58 2.80 5.75 14.15
N ALA A 59 2.52 7.03 14.30
CA ALA A 59 1.52 7.55 15.25
C ALA A 59 0.11 6.97 15.08
N TYR A 60 -0.23 6.52 13.88
CA TYR A 60 -1.51 5.88 13.57
C TYR A 60 -1.41 4.36 13.42
N VAL A 61 -0.26 3.78 13.74
CA VAL A 61 -0.04 2.32 13.68
C VAL A 61 -0.07 1.77 15.10
N SER A 62 -1.16 1.08 15.46
CA SER A 62 -1.31 0.47 16.79
C SER A 62 -2.08 -0.85 16.69
N GLY A 63 -1.77 -1.79 17.59
CA GLY A 63 -2.37 -3.13 17.62
C GLY A 63 -1.95 -4.04 16.46
N GLN A 64 -0.86 -3.72 15.75
CA GLN A 64 -0.43 -4.45 14.58
C GLN A 64 0.54 -5.58 14.92
N VAL A 65 0.52 -6.59 14.05
CA VAL A 65 1.47 -7.72 14.06
C VAL A 65 2.41 -7.55 12.89
N ILE A 66 3.69 -7.43 13.18
CA ILE A 66 4.75 -7.23 12.18
C ILE A 66 5.66 -8.45 12.21
N ARG A 67 6.09 -8.91 11.04
CA ARG A 67 7.04 -10.02 10.91
C ARG A 67 8.29 -9.53 10.23
N VAL A 68 9.43 -9.93 10.76
CA VAL A 68 10.76 -9.63 10.22
C VAL A 68 11.44 -10.95 9.92
N SER A 69 11.62 -11.24 8.65
CA SER A 69 12.32 -12.42 8.17
C SER A 69 13.76 -12.07 7.77
N LYS A 70 14.60 -13.08 7.67
CA LYS A 70 15.98 -12.93 7.25
C LYS A 70 16.03 -12.48 5.77
N ALA A 71 16.81 -11.44 5.53
CA ALA A 71 17.09 -10.90 4.20
C ALA A 71 18.50 -10.28 4.20
N ASP A 72 19.02 -10.01 3.03
CA ASP A 72 20.27 -9.25 2.91
C ASP A 72 20.06 -7.81 3.39
N VAL A 73 20.97 -7.36 4.26
CA VAL A 73 20.91 -6.01 4.82
C VAL A 73 21.57 -5.03 3.84
N VAL A 74 20.78 -4.11 3.32
CA VAL A 74 21.27 -3.02 2.47
C VAL A 74 21.51 -1.77 3.32
N LYS A 75 22.66 -1.14 3.16
CA LYS A 75 22.91 0.15 3.80
C LYS A 75 22.03 1.22 3.18
N VAL A 76 21.28 1.93 4.01
CA VAL A 76 20.32 2.96 3.60
C VAL A 76 20.69 4.28 4.27
N ASP A 77 20.64 5.38 3.52
CA ASP A 77 20.58 6.71 4.14
C ASP A 77 19.17 6.93 4.71
N TRP A 78 19.07 6.91 6.02
CA TRP A 78 17.79 7.06 6.72
C TRP A 78 17.15 8.46 6.60
N ASN A 79 17.88 9.45 6.07
CA ASN A 79 17.31 10.74 5.74
C ASN A 79 16.55 10.70 4.42
N GLN A 80 17.05 9.90 3.46
CA GLN A 80 16.43 9.69 2.14
C GLN A 80 16.44 8.20 1.77
N PRO A 81 15.65 7.37 2.47
CA PRO A 81 15.71 5.91 2.31
C PRO A 81 15.25 5.42 0.93
N LEU A 82 14.61 6.28 0.15
CA LEU A 82 14.14 5.99 -1.21
C LEU A 82 14.93 6.78 -2.29
N ALA A 83 16.10 7.32 -1.95
CA ALA A 83 16.94 8.01 -2.93
C ALA A 83 17.26 7.12 -4.14
N GLY A 84 17.08 7.67 -5.34
CA GLY A 84 17.28 6.94 -6.60
C GLY A 84 16.16 5.95 -6.96
N LYS A 85 15.06 5.92 -6.20
CA LYS A 85 13.88 5.09 -6.49
C LYS A 85 12.81 5.88 -7.22
N THR A 86 12.09 5.22 -8.11
CA THR A 86 10.92 5.76 -8.81
C THR A 86 9.65 5.13 -8.24
N ALA A 87 8.73 5.96 -7.80
CA ALA A 87 7.44 5.54 -7.28
C ALA A 87 6.30 6.09 -8.15
N LEU A 88 5.23 5.32 -8.30
CA LEU A 88 3.99 5.77 -8.93
C LEU A 88 2.85 5.66 -7.92
N VAL A 89 2.02 6.70 -7.84
CA VAL A 89 0.84 6.73 -6.97
C VAL A 89 -0.39 7.00 -7.80
N THR A 90 -1.37 6.09 -7.77
CA THR A 90 -2.66 6.30 -8.44
C THR A 90 -3.63 7.07 -7.55
N GLY A 91 -4.45 7.96 -8.14
CA GLY A 91 -5.32 8.87 -7.38
C GLY A 91 -4.54 9.93 -6.61
N ALA A 92 -3.46 10.45 -7.20
CA ALA A 92 -2.49 11.31 -6.52
C ALA A 92 -2.83 12.80 -6.56
N SER A 93 -3.91 13.22 -7.25
CA SER A 93 -4.27 14.63 -7.39
C SER A 93 -4.71 15.31 -6.09
N ARG A 94 -5.15 14.52 -5.09
CA ARG A 94 -5.68 15.02 -3.83
C ARG A 94 -5.74 13.97 -2.73
N GLY A 95 -5.95 14.44 -1.49
CA GLY A 95 -6.29 13.58 -0.34
C GLY A 95 -5.20 12.59 0.03
N ILE A 96 -5.56 11.31 0.20
CA ILE A 96 -4.62 10.27 0.65
C ILE A 96 -3.51 10.05 -0.37
N GLY A 97 -3.84 10.00 -1.67
CA GLY A 97 -2.86 9.81 -2.73
C GLY A 97 -1.83 10.95 -2.81
N GLU A 98 -2.28 12.21 -2.71
CA GLU A 98 -1.41 13.38 -2.60
C GLU A 98 -0.48 13.28 -1.38
N ALA A 99 -1.04 12.95 -0.20
CA ALA A 99 -0.25 12.79 1.02
C ALA A 99 0.80 11.67 0.89
N ILE A 100 0.46 10.54 0.25
CA ILE A 100 1.41 9.46 -0.04
C ILE A 100 2.51 9.96 -0.97
N ALA A 101 2.18 10.69 -2.04
CA ALA A 101 3.14 11.23 -2.99
C ALA A 101 4.15 12.17 -2.29
N HIS A 102 3.68 13.07 -1.43
CA HIS A 102 4.53 13.95 -0.63
C HIS A 102 5.48 13.18 0.30
N VAL A 103 4.98 12.10 0.95
CA VAL A 103 5.81 11.28 1.85
C VAL A 103 6.91 10.54 1.08
N LEU A 104 6.57 9.93 -0.05
CA LEU A 104 7.54 9.21 -0.87
C LEU A 104 8.62 10.16 -1.44
N ALA A 105 8.22 11.34 -1.90
CA ALA A 105 9.16 12.37 -2.38
C ALA A 105 10.06 12.90 -1.25
N ARG A 106 9.49 13.20 -0.07
CA ARG A 106 10.28 13.57 1.13
C ARG A 106 11.33 12.53 1.46
N ASP A 107 11.01 11.26 1.31
CA ASP A 107 11.90 10.14 1.59
C ASP A 107 12.88 9.84 0.43
N GLY A 108 12.89 10.68 -0.63
CA GLY A 108 13.89 10.71 -1.70
C GLY A 108 13.49 10.05 -3.03
N ALA A 109 12.26 9.53 -3.15
CA ALA A 109 11.81 8.94 -4.41
C ALA A 109 11.44 10.02 -5.44
N HIS A 110 11.72 9.75 -6.74
CA HIS A 110 11.01 10.44 -7.80
C HIS A 110 9.59 9.90 -7.91
N VAL A 111 8.57 10.74 -7.76
CA VAL A 111 7.17 10.30 -7.74
C VAL A 111 6.45 10.67 -9.03
N ILE A 112 5.88 9.68 -9.69
CA ILE A 112 4.94 9.84 -10.80
C ILE A 112 3.55 9.89 -10.19
N CYS A 113 2.96 11.09 -10.15
CA CYS A 113 1.59 11.30 -9.72
C CYS A 113 0.65 10.93 -10.86
N LEU A 114 -0.26 9.98 -10.64
CA LEU A 114 -1.22 9.54 -11.64
C LEU A 114 -2.64 9.79 -11.16
N ASP A 115 -3.46 10.38 -12.01
CA ASP A 115 -4.91 10.51 -11.83
C ASP A 115 -5.61 10.60 -13.21
N VAL A 116 -6.93 10.57 -13.22
CA VAL A 116 -7.71 10.73 -14.47
C VAL A 116 -7.42 12.07 -15.13
N PRO A 117 -7.46 12.18 -16.48
CA PRO A 117 -7.13 13.40 -17.20
C PRO A 117 -7.93 14.64 -16.76
N GLN A 118 -9.15 14.44 -16.23
CA GLN A 118 -9.99 15.52 -15.70
C GLN A 118 -9.41 16.22 -14.47
N GLN A 119 -8.46 15.57 -13.78
CA GLN A 119 -7.76 16.11 -12.60
C GLN A 119 -6.37 16.66 -12.95
N GLN A 120 -6.06 16.89 -14.23
CA GLN A 120 -4.71 17.26 -14.68
C GLN A 120 -4.15 18.49 -13.96
N ALA A 121 -4.96 19.52 -13.74
CA ALA A 121 -4.49 20.76 -13.08
C ALA A 121 -4.04 20.52 -11.62
N ASP A 122 -4.83 19.72 -10.86
CA ASP A 122 -4.46 19.36 -9.49
C ASP A 122 -3.25 18.41 -9.48
N LEU A 123 -3.16 17.53 -10.46
CA LEU A 123 -2.05 16.60 -10.61
C LEU A 123 -0.74 17.32 -10.91
N ASP A 124 -0.77 18.32 -11.81
CA ASP A 124 0.39 19.16 -12.16
C ASP A 124 0.85 19.97 -10.94
N ARG A 125 -0.11 20.48 -10.15
CA ARG A 125 0.20 21.19 -8.89
C ARG A 125 0.96 20.28 -7.93
N VAL A 126 0.43 19.10 -7.64
CA VAL A 126 1.09 18.15 -6.71
C VAL A 126 2.46 17.74 -7.24
N ALA A 127 2.57 17.40 -8.52
CA ALA A 127 3.84 17.03 -9.12
C ALA A 127 4.89 18.15 -9.03
N ALA A 128 4.49 19.41 -9.26
CA ALA A 128 5.37 20.57 -9.13
C ALA A 128 5.83 20.80 -7.69
N GLU A 129 4.93 20.67 -6.70
CA GLU A 129 5.24 20.84 -5.27
C GLU A 129 6.29 19.84 -4.77
N ILE A 130 6.29 18.62 -5.29
CA ILE A 130 7.21 17.56 -4.85
C ILE A 130 8.40 17.33 -5.79
N GLY A 131 8.52 18.09 -6.88
CA GLY A 131 9.55 17.85 -7.91
C GLY A 131 9.39 16.52 -8.64
N GLY A 132 8.15 16.01 -8.72
CA GLY A 132 7.78 14.77 -9.39
C GLY A 132 7.32 14.96 -10.83
N SER A 133 6.59 13.99 -11.35
CA SER A 133 6.00 14.00 -12.69
C SER A 133 4.49 13.75 -12.62
N ALA A 134 3.72 14.35 -13.52
CA ALA A 134 2.28 14.13 -13.67
C ALA A 134 2.00 13.16 -14.83
N LEU A 135 1.06 12.24 -14.64
CA LEU A 135 0.56 11.31 -15.65
C LEU A 135 -0.97 11.28 -15.62
N GLY A 136 -1.60 12.03 -16.52
CA GLY A 136 -3.05 11.98 -16.72
C GLY A 136 -3.47 10.71 -17.45
N LEU A 137 -4.01 9.73 -16.71
CA LEU A 137 -4.37 8.42 -17.25
C LEU A 137 -5.56 7.82 -16.50
N ASP A 138 -6.52 7.30 -17.24
CA ASP A 138 -7.57 6.45 -16.67
C ASP A 138 -6.99 5.03 -16.44
N ILE A 139 -6.90 4.61 -15.17
CA ILE A 139 -6.37 3.29 -14.80
C ILE A 139 -7.22 2.12 -15.32
N THR A 140 -8.46 2.36 -15.73
CA THR A 140 -9.35 1.35 -16.32
C THR A 140 -9.10 1.12 -17.81
N ALA A 141 -8.30 1.96 -18.46
CA ALA A 141 -7.93 1.80 -19.86
C ALA A 141 -7.14 0.52 -20.09
N ALA A 142 -7.37 -0.13 -21.21
CA ALA A 142 -6.72 -1.41 -21.55
C ALA A 142 -5.20 -1.30 -21.65
N ASP A 143 -4.68 -0.14 -22.04
CA ASP A 143 -3.26 0.18 -22.20
C ASP A 143 -2.63 0.87 -20.97
N ALA A 144 -3.33 0.88 -19.83
CA ALA A 144 -2.86 1.58 -18.63
C ALA A 144 -1.50 1.06 -18.15
N GLY A 145 -1.30 -0.25 -18.10
CA GLY A 145 -0.02 -0.86 -17.70
C GLY A 145 1.13 -0.47 -18.63
N GLU A 146 0.90 -0.44 -19.94
CA GLU A 146 1.89 -0.03 -20.93
C GLU A 146 2.29 1.43 -20.76
N LYS A 147 1.32 2.33 -20.60
CA LYS A 147 1.56 3.77 -20.39
C LYS A 147 2.30 4.05 -19.08
N ILE A 148 1.98 3.31 -18.01
CA ILE A 148 2.68 3.38 -16.73
C ILE A 148 4.13 2.95 -16.91
N LYS A 149 4.39 1.79 -17.53
CA LYS A 149 5.73 1.32 -17.81
C LYS A 149 6.52 2.34 -18.63
N ALA A 150 5.94 2.89 -19.70
CA ALA A 150 6.57 3.89 -20.55
C ALA A 150 6.90 5.20 -19.81
N ALA A 151 6.04 5.64 -18.89
CA ALA A 151 6.29 6.80 -18.04
C ALA A 151 7.44 6.54 -17.07
N ALA A 152 7.45 5.38 -16.42
CA ALA A 152 8.49 4.98 -15.47
C ALA A 152 9.87 4.78 -16.14
N ALA A 153 9.89 4.30 -17.37
CA ALA A 153 11.14 4.10 -18.13
C ALA A 153 11.95 5.39 -18.31
N LYS A 154 11.30 6.55 -18.36
CA LYS A 154 11.95 7.87 -18.41
C LYS A 154 12.72 8.22 -17.14
N GLN A 155 12.44 7.51 -16.05
CA GLN A 155 13.03 7.70 -14.72
C GLN A 155 13.89 6.50 -14.27
N GLY A 156 14.26 5.62 -15.19
CA GLY A 156 15.09 4.44 -14.88
C GLY A 156 14.29 3.20 -14.47
N GLY A 157 12.99 3.17 -14.69
CA GLY A 157 12.09 2.07 -14.36
C GLY A 157 11.22 2.36 -13.13
N LEU A 158 10.38 1.40 -12.71
CA LEU A 158 9.46 1.53 -11.61
C LEU A 158 9.91 0.67 -10.43
N ASP A 159 10.17 1.29 -9.28
CA ASP A 159 10.52 0.57 -8.05
C ASP A 159 9.31 0.37 -7.14
N ILE A 160 8.37 1.31 -7.12
CA ILE A 160 7.22 1.29 -6.22
C ILE A 160 5.95 1.68 -6.98
N ILE A 161 4.91 0.87 -6.88
CA ILE A 161 3.56 1.27 -7.30
C ILE A 161 2.61 1.25 -6.11
N VAL A 162 1.86 2.36 -5.93
CA VAL A 162 0.82 2.47 -4.90
C VAL A 162 -0.53 2.56 -5.57
N HIS A 163 -1.31 1.50 -5.48
CA HIS A 163 -2.72 1.47 -5.91
C HIS A 163 -3.59 2.11 -4.82
N ASN A 164 -3.76 3.42 -4.93
CA ASN A 164 -4.60 4.21 -4.01
C ASN A 164 -5.91 4.66 -4.65
N ALA A 165 -5.96 4.82 -5.96
CA ALA A 165 -7.18 5.23 -6.66
C ALA A 165 -8.37 4.33 -6.30
N GLY A 166 -9.51 4.95 -6.05
CA GLY A 166 -10.72 4.22 -5.73
C GLY A 166 -11.91 5.14 -5.56
N ILE A 167 -13.09 4.56 -5.71
CA ILE A 167 -14.37 5.25 -5.57
C ILE A 167 -15.30 4.48 -4.66
N THR A 168 -16.31 5.17 -4.13
CA THR A 168 -17.47 4.56 -3.49
C THR A 168 -18.74 4.83 -4.30
N ARG A 169 -19.69 3.91 -4.24
CA ARG A 169 -21.07 4.08 -4.77
C ARG A 169 -22.01 3.41 -3.79
N ASP A 170 -22.35 4.16 -2.74
CA ASP A 170 -23.03 3.64 -1.56
C ASP A 170 -24.51 3.45 -1.82
N LYS A 171 -24.99 2.22 -1.69
CA LYS A 171 -26.38 1.79 -1.73
C LYS A 171 -26.53 0.49 -0.94
N THR A 172 -27.68 0.30 -0.30
CA THR A 172 -28.00 -1.04 0.26
C THR A 172 -28.04 -2.07 -0.86
N LEU A 173 -27.65 -3.31 -0.57
CA LEU A 173 -27.55 -4.36 -1.59
C LEU A 173 -28.85 -4.53 -2.39
N ALA A 174 -30.02 -4.45 -1.70
CA ALA A 174 -31.34 -4.55 -2.34
C ALA A 174 -31.63 -3.42 -3.34
N ASN A 175 -30.96 -2.28 -3.23
CA ASN A 175 -31.16 -1.11 -4.10
C ASN A 175 -29.93 -0.81 -4.97
N MET A 176 -28.93 -1.68 -4.94
CA MET A 176 -27.70 -1.50 -5.71
C MET A 176 -27.93 -1.96 -7.15
N LYS A 177 -27.73 -1.05 -8.08
CA LYS A 177 -27.79 -1.38 -9.51
C LYS A 177 -26.48 -2.08 -9.94
N PRO A 178 -26.54 -3.04 -10.87
CA PRO A 178 -25.35 -3.75 -11.37
C PRO A 178 -24.24 -2.80 -11.83
N GLU A 179 -24.60 -1.69 -12.51
CA GLU A 179 -23.63 -0.75 -13.07
C GLU A 179 -22.81 -0.04 -11.96
N LEU A 180 -23.41 0.17 -10.79
CA LEU A 180 -22.70 0.76 -9.63
C LEU A 180 -21.78 -0.25 -8.99
N TRP A 181 -22.16 -1.54 -9.00
CA TRP A 181 -21.32 -2.64 -8.53
C TRP A 181 -20.10 -2.78 -9.45
N ASP A 182 -20.34 -2.96 -10.74
CA ASP A 182 -19.29 -3.18 -11.74
C ASP A 182 -18.30 -2.03 -11.81
N LEU A 183 -18.78 -0.79 -11.71
CA LEU A 183 -17.93 0.40 -11.71
C LEU A 183 -16.96 0.39 -10.53
N VAL A 184 -17.43 0.06 -9.31
CA VAL A 184 -16.58 0.02 -8.11
C VAL A 184 -15.57 -1.12 -8.21
N ILE A 185 -15.99 -2.31 -8.62
CA ILE A 185 -15.07 -3.44 -8.77
C ILE A 185 -14.03 -3.15 -9.85
N ASN A 186 -14.43 -2.62 -11.00
CA ASN A 186 -13.50 -2.33 -12.09
C ASN A 186 -12.42 -1.32 -11.69
N ILE A 187 -12.78 -0.24 -10.99
CA ILE A 187 -11.81 0.81 -10.60
C ILE A 187 -10.98 0.38 -9.39
N ASN A 188 -11.63 -0.16 -8.34
CA ASN A 188 -10.95 -0.40 -7.08
C ASN A 188 -10.13 -1.70 -7.05
N LEU A 189 -10.43 -2.66 -7.91
CA LEU A 189 -9.82 -3.98 -7.92
C LEU A 189 -9.24 -4.34 -9.29
N SER A 190 -10.10 -4.53 -10.30
CA SER A 190 -9.68 -5.12 -11.58
C SER A 190 -8.69 -4.25 -12.36
N ALA A 191 -8.71 -2.92 -12.17
CA ALA A 191 -7.71 -2.04 -12.76
C ALA A 191 -6.30 -2.31 -12.18
N ALA A 192 -6.21 -2.48 -10.85
CA ALA A 192 -4.94 -2.82 -10.19
C ALA A 192 -4.43 -4.19 -10.63
N GLU A 193 -5.32 -5.20 -10.73
CA GLU A 193 -4.96 -6.54 -11.23
C GLU A 193 -4.37 -6.45 -12.64
N ARG A 194 -5.09 -5.84 -13.59
CA ARG A 194 -4.61 -5.72 -14.99
C ARG A 194 -3.28 -4.97 -15.10
N ILE A 195 -3.10 -3.90 -14.33
CA ILE A 195 -1.84 -3.15 -14.30
C ILE A 195 -0.72 -4.04 -13.77
N ASN A 196 -0.94 -4.75 -12.65
CA ASN A 196 0.07 -5.64 -12.07
C ASN A 196 0.43 -6.78 -13.02
N ASP A 197 -0.56 -7.43 -13.62
CA ASP A 197 -0.35 -8.51 -14.60
C ASP A 197 0.52 -8.03 -15.76
N TYR A 198 0.22 -6.84 -16.30
CA TYR A 198 1.02 -6.25 -17.37
C TYR A 198 2.44 -5.95 -16.92
N LEU A 199 2.63 -5.30 -15.77
CA LEU A 199 3.95 -4.91 -15.27
C LEU A 199 4.80 -6.13 -14.95
N LEU A 200 4.24 -7.16 -14.35
CA LEU A 200 4.95 -8.41 -14.01
C LEU A 200 5.31 -9.22 -15.26
N ALA A 201 4.40 -9.29 -16.25
CA ALA A 201 4.64 -10.04 -17.48
C ALA A 201 5.62 -9.36 -18.45
N ASN A 202 5.89 -8.06 -18.28
CA ASN A 202 6.66 -7.26 -19.24
C ASN A 202 7.87 -6.55 -18.61
N ASP A 203 8.42 -7.05 -17.50
CA ASP A 203 9.56 -6.42 -16.80
C ASP A 203 9.31 -4.93 -16.48
N GLY A 204 8.09 -4.62 -16.06
CA GLY A 204 7.64 -3.25 -15.76
C GLY A 204 8.03 -2.76 -14.37
N LEU A 205 8.49 -3.66 -13.49
CA LEU A 205 9.03 -3.36 -12.18
C LEU A 205 10.51 -3.67 -12.12
N ASN A 206 11.27 -2.80 -11.49
CA ASN A 206 12.68 -3.03 -11.20
C ASN A 206 12.86 -4.21 -10.23
N GLU A 207 14.08 -4.75 -10.16
CA GLU A 207 14.42 -5.78 -9.18
C GLU A 207 14.11 -5.30 -7.76
N ASN A 208 13.49 -6.17 -6.97
CA ASN A 208 12.97 -5.84 -5.66
C ASN A 208 11.88 -4.75 -5.65
N GLY A 209 11.14 -4.59 -6.74
CA GLY A 209 9.99 -3.68 -6.81
C GLY A 209 8.93 -3.96 -5.75
N ARG A 210 8.15 -2.96 -5.39
CA ARG A 210 7.10 -3.05 -4.37
C ARG A 210 5.75 -2.64 -4.92
N ILE A 211 4.75 -3.49 -4.69
CA ILE A 211 3.35 -3.20 -4.99
C ILE A 211 2.62 -2.97 -3.65
N VAL A 212 2.00 -1.80 -3.51
CA VAL A 212 1.24 -1.43 -2.31
C VAL A 212 -0.20 -1.15 -2.70
N CYS A 213 -1.14 -1.83 -2.06
CA CYS A 213 -2.57 -1.61 -2.28
C CYS A 213 -3.22 -0.97 -1.05
N VAL A 214 -3.93 0.15 -1.26
CA VAL A 214 -4.67 0.83 -0.18
C VAL A 214 -6.02 0.16 0.01
N SER A 215 -6.15 -0.63 1.08
CA SER A 215 -7.39 -1.26 1.50
C SER A 215 -8.25 -0.33 2.39
N SER A 216 -9.21 -0.87 3.11
CA SER A 216 -10.13 -0.10 3.98
C SER A 216 -10.58 -0.96 5.15
N ILE A 217 -10.92 -0.29 6.25
CA ILE A 217 -11.62 -0.94 7.38
C ILE A 217 -12.94 -1.59 6.92
N SER A 218 -13.61 -1.02 5.90
CA SER A 218 -14.80 -1.62 5.31
C SER A 218 -14.54 -3.01 4.71
N GLY A 219 -13.33 -3.26 4.20
CA GLY A 219 -12.93 -4.59 3.71
C GLY A 219 -12.70 -5.61 4.84
N ILE A 220 -12.42 -5.14 6.06
CA ILE A 220 -12.18 -6.02 7.23
C ILE A 220 -13.47 -6.27 8.01
N ALA A 221 -14.25 -5.20 8.26
CA ALA A 221 -15.39 -5.22 9.19
C ALA A 221 -16.75 -5.10 8.47
N GLY A 222 -16.76 -4.83 7.17
CA GLY A 222 -17.97 -4.46 6.44
C GLY A 222 -18.44 -3.04 6.79
N ASN A 223 -19.33 -2.50 5.97
CA ASN A 223 -20.03 -1.25 6.26
C ASN A 223 -21.39 -1.23 5.56
N LEU A 224 -22.43 -0.71 6.24
CA LEU A 224 -23.77 -0.61 5.70
C LEU A 224 -23.77 0.23 4.41
N GLY A 225 -24.40 -0.29 3.36
CA GLY A 225 -24.49 0.40 2.08
C GLY A 225 -23.24 0.35 1.22
N GLN A 226 -22.17 -0.32 1.64
CA GLN A 226 -20.88 -0.40 0.95
C GLN A 226 -20.51 -1.83 0.52
N THR A 227 -21.47 -2.67 0.17
CA THR A 227 -21.20 -4.08 -0.13
C THR A 227 -20.20 -4.25 -1.28
N ASN A 228 -20.33 -3.47 -2.37
CA ASN A 228 -19.40 -3.45 -3.50
C ASN A 228 -18.01 -2.91 -3.10
N TYR A 229 -17.98 -1.80 -2.36
CA TYR A 229 -16.73 -1.20 -1.90
C TYR A 229 -16.01 -2.12 -0.91
N ALA A 230 -16.73 -2.67 0.08
CA ALA A 230 -16.17 -3.61 1.04
C ALA A 230 -15.59 -4.85 0.35
N ALA A 231 -16.31 -5.42 -0.62
CA ALA A 231 -15.81 -6.55 -1.43
C ALA A 231 -14.51 -6.19 -2.16
N SER A 232 -14.47 -5.05 -2.86
CA SER A 232 -13.28 -4.59 -3.59
C SER A 232 -12.06 -4.38 -2.69
N LYS A 233 -12.27 -3.89 -1.47
CA LYS A 233 -11.20 -3.62 -0.51
C LYS A 233 -10.77 -4.84 0.31
N ALA A 234 -11.65 -5.82 0.51
CA ALA A 234 -11.32 -7.10 1.12
C ALA A 234 -10.39 -7.94 0.24
N CYS A 235 -10.63 -7.96 -1.08
CA CYS A 235 -9.77 -8.66 -2.03
C CYS A 235 -8.31 -8.18 -1.95
N LEU A 236 -8.08 -6.87 -1.80
CA LEU A 236 -6.73 -6.30 -1.72
C LEU A 236 -5.92 -6.76 -0.48
N LEU A 237 -6.59 -7.32 0.54
CA LEU A 237 -5.92 -7.89 1.71
C LEU A 237 -5.33 -9.29 1.43
N TYR A 238 -5.87 -9.99 0.42
CA TYR A 238 -5.56 -11.40 0.17
C TYR A 238 -4.83 -11.65 -1.15
N THR A 239 -5.07 -10.81 -2.15
CA THR A 239 -4.64 -11.03 -3.53
C THR A 239 -3.40 -10.25 -3.94
N SER A 240 -2.73 -9.60 -3.00
CA SER A 240 -1.39 -9.11 -3.31
C SER A 240 -0.49 -10.35 -3.40
N PRO A 241 -0.09 -10.81 -4.60
CA PRO A 241 0.79 -11.95 -4.71
C PRO A 241 2.07 -11.61 -3.97
N SER A 242 2.32 -12.33 -2.88
CA SER A 242 3.63 -12.30 -2.26
C SER A 242 4.58 -13.05 -3.20
N PRO A 243 5.73 -12.49 -3.59
CA PRO A 243 6.73 -13.22 -4.37
C PRO A 243 7.29 -14.45 -3.63
N ARG A 244 6.69 -14.85 -2.52
CA ARG A 244 7.14 -15.93 -1.64
C ARG A 244 6.14 -17.06 -1.46
N ASP A 245 4.99 -17.02 -2.17
CA ASP A 245 4.00 -18.10 -2.18
C ASP A 245 4.23 -19.06 -3.35
#